data_56e9171da841b3a5e6f35266ca10966b
#
_entry.id   56e9171da841b3a5e6f35266ca10966b
#
_cell.length_a   1.000
_cell.length_b   1.000
_cell.length_c   1.000
_cell.angle_alpha   90.00
_cell.angle_beta   90.00
_cell.angle_gamma   90.00
#
_symmetry.space_group_name_H-M   'P 1'
#
loop_
_entity.id
_entity.type
_entity.pdbx_description
1 polymer ?
#
loop_
_entity_poly.entity_id
_entity_poly.type
_entity_poly.pdbx_seq_one_letter_code
_entity_poly.pdbx_strand_id
1 'polypeptide(L)'
;LEGPRELIARPAAATPNLGELRALHVQGGFPKKVDEALRAVPGLLETVAASVLDAHFPATLHQDIASAVGLNLERPAVQLVSEPDVKGYTRLNRRRRDPGFRERVLRAYEYRCCVCGFDLRIGQISAGLEAAHIHWHHVGGPDIEANGLSLCALHHKLFDLGAFTVDPIEHRVVFSQHAIAGGRGTQGELR
;
A
#
# COMPACT_ATOMS: atom_id res chain seq x y z
N LEU A 1 -5.42 -14.91 -20.16
CA LEU A 1 -4.98 -13.76 -20.98
C LEU A 1 -5.44 -13.99 -22.42
N GLU A 2 -6.40 -13.24 -22.87
CA GLU A 2 -6.69 -13.12 -24.30
C GLU A 2 -5.84 -11.98 -24.84
N GLY A 3 -4.86 -12.30 -25.65
CA GLY A 3 -3.94 -11.33 -26.23
C GLY A 3 -3.27 -11.85 -27.49
N PRO A 4 -2.48 -11.03 -28.20
CA PRO A 4 -1.76 -11.44 -29.39
C PRO A 4 -0.91 -12.68 -29.11
N ARG A 5 -0.98 -13.68 -30.01
CA ARG A 5 -0.26 -14.96 -29.89
C ARG A 5 1.24 -14.79 -29.62
N GLU A 6 1.81 -13.71 -30.12
CA GLU A 6 3.22 -13.33 -29.94
C GLU A 6 3.63 -13.09 -28.48
N LEU A 7 2.70 -12.59 -27.64
CA LEU A 7 2.94 -12.38 -26.22
C LEU A 7 2.71 -13.65 -25.39
N ILE A 8 1.73 -14.48 -25.82
CA ILE A 8 1.38 -15.72 -25.10
C ILE A 8 2.46 -16.80 -25.32
N ALA A 9 3.13 -16.80 -26.46
CA ALA A 9 4.18 -17.77 -26.82
C ALA A 9 5.56 -17.43 -26.23
N ARG A 10 5.74 -16.32 -25.53
CA ARG A 10 7.02 -15.94 -24.91
C ARG A 10 7.39 -16.82 -23.72
N PRO A 11 8.69 -17.14 -23.55
CA PRO A 11 9.16 -17.78 -22.33
C PRO A 11 8.81 -16.95 -21.09
N ALA A 12 8.53 -17.58 -19.95
CA ALA A 12 8.15 -16.91 -18.70
C ALA A 12 9.18 -15.85 -18.20
N ALA A 13 10.43 -15.92 -18.67
CA ALA A 13 11.48 -14.94 -18.36
C ALA A 13 11.41 -13.65 -19.18
N ALA A 14 10.62 -13.59 -20.25
CA ALA A 14 10.49 -12.44 -21.14
C ALA A 14 9.19 -11.67 -20.87
N THR A 15 9.16 -10.95 -19.75
CA THR A 15 8.01 -10.12 -19.38
C THR A 15 7.87 -8.94 -20.37
N PRO A 16 6.71 -8.74 -21.01
CA PRO A 16 6.50 -7.61 -21.90
C PRO A 16 6.55 -6.29 -21.10
N ASN A 17 7.16 -5.26 -21.66
CA ASN A 17 7.16 -3.95 -21.05
C ASN A 17 5.83 -3.20 -21.31
N LEU A 18 5.60 -2.12 -20.58
CA LEU A 18 4.36 -1.36 -20.66
C LEU A 18 4.11 -0.77 -22.06
N GLY A 19 5.18 -0.36 -22.77
CA GLY A 19 5.10 0.18 -24.13
C GLY A 19 4.60 -0.87 -25.12
N GLU A 20 5.09 -2.10 -25.05
CA GLU A 20 4.64 -3.22 -25.87
C GLU A 20 3.17 -3.56 -25.62
N LEU A 21 2.76 -3.61 -24.33
CA LEU A 21 1.37 -3.90 -23.95
C LEU A 21 0.41 -2.83 -24.52
N ARG A 22 0.80 -1.56 -24.46
CA ARG A 22 0.02 -0.44 -25.03
C ARG A 22 -0.04 -0.48 -26.56
N ALA A 23 1.10 -0.71 -27.22
CA ALA A 23 1.18 -0.77 -28.68
C ALA A 23 0.33 -1.92 -29.27
N LEU A 24 0.23 -3.03 -28.55
CA LEU A 24 -0.56 -4.19 -28.93
C LEU A 24 -2.01 -4.15 -28.42
N HIS A 25 -2.43 -3.06 -27.79
CA HIS A 25 -3.77 -2.89 -27.23
C HIS A 25 -4.20 -4.06 -26.32
N VAL A 26 -3.27 -4.60 -25.53
CA VAL A 26 -3.55 -5.74 -24.66
C VAL A 26 -4.53 -5.35 -23.57
N GLN A 27 -5.61 -6.11 -23.45
CA GLN A 27 -6.57 -5.97 -22.37
C GLN A 27 -6.35 -7.08 -21.35
N GLY A 28 -6.23 -6.68 -20.08
CA GLY A 28 -6.23 -7.60 -18.95
C GLY A 28 -7.65 -7.78 -18.41
N GLY A 29 -7.94 -8.98 -17.91
CA GLY A 29 -9.25 -9.25 -17.30
C GLY A 29 -9.26 -10.60 -16.61
N PHE A 30 -10.35 -10.87 -15.91
CA PHE A 30 -10.59 -12.18 -15.34
C PHE A 30 -11.12 -13.15 -16.40
N PRO A 31 -10.91 -14.49 -16.22
CA PRO A 31 -11.62 -15.47 -17.02
C PRO A 31 -13.13 -15.25 -16.93
N LYS A 32 -13.84 -15.49 -18.04
CA LYS A 32 -15.28 -15.19 -18.18
C LYS A 32 -16.13 -15.64 -16.99
N LYS A 33 -15.93 -16.86 -16.50
CA LYS A 33 -16.66 -17.40 -15.32
C LYS A 33 -16.40 -16.62 -14.04
N VAL A 34 -15.18 -16.10 -13.86
CA VAL A 34 -14.81 -15.27 -12.69
C VAL A 34 -15.43 -13.90 -12.80
N ASP A 35 -15.38 -13.27 -13.98
CA ASP A 35 -16.01 -11.96 -14.23
C ASP A 35 -17.53 -12.04 -14.02
N GLU A 36 -18.18 -13.09 -14.54
CA GLU A 36 -19.60 -13.34 -14.33
C GLU A 36 -19.94 -13.50 -12.83
N ALA A 37 -19.14 -14.25 -12.08
CA ALA A 37 -19.35 -14.44 -10.64
C ALA A 37 -19.16 -13.13 -9.85
N LEU A 38 -18.12 -12.34 -10.16
CA LEU A 38 -17.85 -11.05 -9.52
C LEU A 38 -19.00 -10.04 -9.75
N ARG A 39 -19.68 -10.15 -10.89
CA ARG A 39 -20.84 -9.29 -11.21
C ARG A 39 -22.16 -9.80 -10.63
N ALA A 40 -22.34 -11.14 -10.60
CA ALA A 40 -23.60 -11.74 -10.19
C ALA A 40 -23.78 -11.85 -8.68
N VAL A 41 -22.68 -12.00 -7.92
CA VAL A 41 -22.74 -12.18 -6.46
C VAL A 41 -22.52 -10.83 -5.77
N PRO A 42 -23.55 -10.23 -5.13
CA PRO A 42 -23.42 -8.97 -4.43
C PRO A 42 -22.35 -9.03 -3.34
N GLY A 43 -21.43 -8.06 -3.32
CA GLY A 43 -20.37 -7.95 -2.32
C GLY A 43 -19.16 -8.85 -2.55
N LEU A 44 -19.17 -9.74 -3.57
CA LEU A 44 -18.02 -10.60 -3.86
C LEU A 44 -16.81 -9.79 -4.37
N LEU A 45 -17.05 -8.81 -5.24
CA LEU A 45 -15.99 -7.93 -5.76
C LEU A 45 -15.31 -7.17 -4.61
N GLU A 46 -16.10 -6.59 -3.72
CA GLU A 46 -15.61 -5.84 -2.56
C GLU A 46 -14.84 -6.75 -1.60
N THR A 47 -15.31 -7.99 -1.40
CA THR A 47 -14.61 -8.99 -0.56
C THR A 47 -13.26 -9.37 -1.15
N VAL A 48 -13.19 -9.63 -2.46
CA VAL A 48 -11.93 -9.94 -3.16
C VAL A 48 -11.00 -8.75 -3.13
N ALA A 49 -11.51 -7.54 -3.40
CA ALA A 49 -10.74 -6.30 -3.36
C ALA A 49 -10.15 -6.06 -1.96
N ALA A 50 -10.95 -6.19 -0.90
CA ALA A 50 -10.47 -6.08 0.47
C ALA A 50 -9.35 -7.07 0.78
N SER A 51 -9.49 -8.33 0.33
CA SER A 51 -8.45 -9.36 0.50
C SER A 51 -7.14 -9.00 -0.23
N VAL A 52 -7.22 -8.43 -1.44
CA VAL A 52 -6.06 -7.96 -2.21
C VAL A 52 -5.41 -6.77 -1.53
N LEU A 53 -6.21 -5.80 -1.07
CA LEU A 53 -5.71 -4.63 -0.35
C LEU A 53 -5.00 -5.04 0.94
N ASP A 54 -5.61 -5.92 1.72
CA ASP A 54 -5.03 -6.46 2.95
C ASP A 54 -3.71 -7.20 2.72
N ALA A 55 -3.59 -7.89 1.60
CA ALA A 55 -2.40 -8.67 1.27
C ALA A 55 -1.23 -7.82 0.75
N HIS A 56 -1.51 -6.71 0.06
CA HIS A 56 -0.52 -6.01 -0.77
C HIS A 56 -0.32 -4.53 -0.46
N PHE A 57 -1.19 -3.92 0.37
CA PHE A 57 -1.11 -2.48 0.66
C PHE A 57 -1.22 -2.20 2.16
N PRO A 58 -0.58 -1.14 2.67
CA PRO A 58 -0.82 -0.65 4.02
C PRO A 58 -2.29 -0.28 4.22
N ALA A 59 -2.83 -0.52 5.42
CA ALA A 59 -4.23 -0.23 5.73
C ALA A 59 -4.60 1.26 5.54
N THR A 60 -3.62 2.17 5.68
CA THR A 60 -3.75 3.61 5.44
C THR A 60 -4.14 3.95 4.00
N LEU A 61 -3.84 3.08 3.03
CA LEU A 61 -4.12 3.28 1.60
C LEU A 61 -5.44 2.66 1.13
N HIS A 62 -6.04 1.74 1.90
CA HIS A 62 -7.17 0.94 1.42
C HIS A 62 -8.33 1.80 0.94
N GLN A 63 -8.72 2.82 1.73
CA GLN A 63 -9.83 3.70 1.39
C GLN A 63 -9.55 4.57 0.16
N ASP A 64 -8.31 5.06 0.03
CA ASP A 64 -7.93 5.90 -1.11
C ASP A 64 -7.90 5.10 -2.40
N ILE A 65 -7.32 3.88 -2.36
CA ILE A 65 -7.30 2.98 -3.53
C ILE A 65 -8.72 2.60 -3.92
N ALA A 66 -9.56 2.20 -2.95
CA ALA A 66 -10.95 1.85 -3.21
C ALA A 66 -11.72 3.01 -3.84
N SER A 67 -11.58 4.23 -3.31
CA SER A 67 -12.21 5.43 -3.84
C SER A 67 -11.74 5.75 -5.26
N ALA A 68 -10.44 5.62 -5.53
CA ALA A 68 -9.85 5.89 -6.84
C ALA A 68 -10.38 4.95 -7.95
N VAL A 69 -10.76 3.71 -7.59
CA VAL A 69 -11.32 2.74 -8.52
C VAL A 69 -12.85 2.59 -8.41
N GLY A 70 -13.51 3.44 -7.63
CA GLY A 70 -14.97 3.45 -7.47
C GLY A 70 -15.53 2.28 -6.66
N LEU A 71 -14.73 1.64 -5.81
CA LEU A 71 -15.17 0.58 -4.92
C LEU A 71 -15.61 1.13 -3.56
N ASN A 72 -16.70 0.57 -3.03
CA ASN A 72 -17.16 0.86 -1.68
C ASN A 72 -16.85 -0.31 -0.75
N LEU A 73 -15.82 -0.16 0.10
CA LEU A 73 -15.42 -1.17 1.07
C LEU A 73 -16.32 -1.24 2.32
N GLU A 74 -17.25 -0.30 2.49
CA GLU A 74 -18.19 -0.30 3.62
C GLU A 74 -19.36 -1.28 3.43
N ARG A 75 -19.50 -1.85 2.25
CA ARG A 75 -20.49 -2.92 2.02
C ARG A 75 -20.11 -4.14 2.84
N PRO A 76 -21.10 -4.80 3.49
CA PRO A 76 -20.83 -6.01 4.26
C PRO A 76 -20.20 -7.06 3.35
N ALA A 77 -19.01 -7.52 3.76
CA ALA A 77 -18.33 -8.61 3.07
C ALA A 77 -19.28 -9.83 3.04
N VAL A 78 -19.35 -10.49 1.90
CA VAL A 78 -19.98 -11.81 1.82
C VAL A 78 -19.18 -12.71 2.77
N GLN A 79 -19.85 -13.33 3.75
CA GLN A 79 -19.23 -14.41 4.50
C GLN A 79 -18.93 -15.53 3.51
N LEU A 80 -17.70 -15.58 3.04
CA LEU A 80 -17.19 -16.73 2.32
C LEU A 80 -17.24 -17.87 3.32
N VAL A 81 -18.24 -18.74 3.18
CA VAL A 81 -18.28 -20.01 3.89
C VAL A 81 -16.96 -20.68 3.59
N SER A 82 -16.19 -20.98 4.63
CA SER A 82 -14.90 -21.63 4.50
C SER A 82 -15.12 -23.01 3.87
N GLU A 83 -14.98 -23.11 2.56
CA GLU A 83 -14.92 -24.37 1.85
C GLU A 83 -13.67 -25.13 2.29
N PRO A 84 -13.78 -26.47 2.47
CA PRO A 84 -12.66 -27.27 2.90
C PRO A 84 -11.59 -27.32 1.79
N ASP A 85 -10.36 -27.00 2.16
CA ASP A 85 -9.08 -27.31 1.51
C ASP A 85 -9.12 -27.51 -0.03
N VAL A 86 -9.15 -26.42 -0.77
CA VAL A 86 -8.68 -26.44 -2.16
C VAL A 86 -7.16 -26.55 -2.12
N LYS A 87 -6.62 -27.76 -2.31
CA LYS A 87 -5.19 -28.03 -2.44
C LYS A 87 -4.60 -27.08 -3.50
N GLY A 88 -3.78 -26.15 -3.08
CA GLY A 88 -3.06 -25.23 -3.96
C GLY A 88 -3.15 -23.74 -3.59
N TYR A 89 -3.99 -23.32 -2.68
CA TYR A 89 -3.96 -21.98 -2.12
C TYR A 89 -2.99 -21.94 -0.95
N THR A 90 -1.81 -21.37 -1.18
CA THR A 90 -0.94 -20.97 -0.08
C THR A 90 -1.68 -19.87 0.69
N ARG A 91 -2.19 -20.18 1.89
CA ARG A 91 -2.55 -19.14 2.85
C ARG A 91 -1.36 -18.21 2.93
N LEU A 92 -1.51 -16.95 2.48
CA LEU A 92 -0.53 -15.91 2.74
C LEU A 92 -0.40 -15.84 4.26
N ASN A 93 0.68 -16.43 4.77
CA ASN A 93 0.98 -16.47 6.19
C ASN A 93 1.27 -15.03 6.60
N ARG A 94 0.25 -14.31 7.06
CA ARG A 94 0.37 -12.90 7.46
C ARG A 94 1.41 -12.85 8.58
N ARG A 95 2.60 -12.41 8.25
CA ARG A 95 3.68 -12.25 9.21
C ARG A 95 3.16 -11.37 10.34
N ARG A 96 3.21 -11.86 11.58
CA ARG A 96 2.78 -11.08 12.75
C ARG A 96 3.76 -9.91 12.90
N ARG A 97 3.21 -8.70 12.98
CA ARG A 97 3.99 -7.51 13.32
C ARG A 97 4.53 -7.64 14.73
N ASP A 98 5.76 -7.23 14.94
CA ASP A 98 6.31 -7.09 16.28
C ASP A 98 5.61 -5.92 17.00
N PRO A 99 4.88 -6.17 18.10
CA PRO A 99 4.18 -5.11 18.84
C PRO A 99 5.15 -4.05 19.42
N GLY A 100 6.43 -4.39 19.61
CA GLY A 100 7.45 -3.47 20.09
C GLY A 100 8.06 -2.57 19.01
N PHE A 101 7.82 -2.84 17.72
CA PHE A 101 8.42 -2.08 16.63
C PHE A 101 8.13 -0.58 16.71
N ARG A 102 6.85 -0.21 16.92
CA ARG A 102 6.44 1.19 17.03
C ARG A 102 7.21 1.92 18.12
N GLU A 103 7.27 1.34 19.32
CA GLU A 103 7.91 1.97 20.48
C GLU A 103 9.41 2.17 20.25
N ARG A 104 10.10 1.20 19.65
CA ARG A 104 11.52 1.31 19.35
C ARG A 104 11.81 2.40 18.31
N VAL A 105 11.01 2.46 17.24
CA VAL A 105 11.14 3.52 16.23
C VAL A 105 10.87 4.88 16.85
N LEU A 106 9.76 5.09 17.54
CA LEU A 106 9.45 6.40 18.17
C LEU A 106 10.55 6.84 19.12
N ARG A 107 11.12 5.93 19.90
CA ARG A 107 12.23 6.21 20.82
C ARG A 107 13.49 6.65 20.07
N ALA A 108 13.83 5.98 18.96
CA ALA A 108 15.00 6.33 18.12
C ALA A 108 14.90 7.76 17.57
N TYR A 109 13.68 8.25 17.35
CA TYR A 109 13.40 9.62 16.87
C TYR A 109 12.97 10.57 17.99
N GLU A 110 13.24 10.25 19.26
CA GLU A 110 12.90 11.08 20.45
C GLU A 110 11.41 11.45 20.50
N TYR A 111 10.53 10.57 19.98
CA TYR A 111 9.09 10.80 19.88
C TYR A 111 8.72 12.06 19.08
N ARG A 112 9.38 12.28 17.95
CA ARG A 112 9.12 13.38 17.01
C ARG A 112 8.93 12.87 15.60
N CYS A 113 8.10 13.57 14.83
CA CYS A 113 8.01 13.34 13.39
C CYS A 113 9.32 13.77 12.73
N CYS A 114 9.98 12.89 12.00
CA CYS A 114 11.27 13.19 11.34
C CYS A 114 11.15 14.21 10.19
N VAL A 115 9.93 14.52 9.73
CA VAL A 115 9.70 15.48 8.65
C VAL A 115 9.38 16.89 9.20
N CYS A 116 8.45 17.00 10.17
CA CYS A 116 7.99 18.31 10.64
C CYS A 116 8.25 18.58 12.12
N GLY A 117 8.86 17.64 12.85
CA GLY A 117 9.12 17.79 14.28
C GLY A 117 7.89 17.69 15.19
N PHE A 118 6.71 17.35 14.66
CA PHE A 118 5.48 17.16 15.47
C PHE A 118 5.72 16.17 16.61
N ASP A 119 5.35 16.54 17.85
CA ASP A 119 5.64 15.80 19.08
C ASP A 119 4.52 15.88 20.14
N LEU A 120 3.26 16.07 19.70
CA LEU A 120 2.13 16.21 20.61
C LEU A 120 2.03 15.01 21.59
N ARG A 121 1.83 15.33 22.86
CA ARG A 121 1.63 14.34 23.94
C ARG A 121 0.37 14.66 24.73
N ILE A 122 -0.29 13.59 25.18
CA ILE A 122 -1.38 13.67 26.15
C ILE A 122 -0.90 12.92 27.39
N GLY A 123 -0.46 13.65 28.42
CA GLY A 123 0.28 13.08 29.54
C GLY A 123 1.60 12.47 29.09
N GLN A 124 1.77 11.16 29.31
CA GLN A 124 2.96 10.41 28.88
C GLN A 124 2.79 9.70 27.51
N ILE A 125 1.64 9.87 26.87
CA ILE A 125 1.32 9.16 25.63
C ILE A 125 1.57 10.09 24.44
N SER A 126 2.40 9.65 23.48
CA SER A 126 2.56 10.33 22.20
C SER A 126 1.30 10.15 21.36
N ALA A 127 0.67 11.26 20.99
CA ALA A 127 -0.55 11.30 20.20
C ALA A 127 -0.22 11.65 18.73
N GLY A 128 -0.76 10.90 17.79
CA GLY A 128 -0.62 11.19 16.35
C GLY A 128 0.76 10.90 15.76
N LEU A 129 1.62 10.16 16.48
CA LEU A 129 2.88 9.63 15.95
C LEU A 129 2.76 8.14 15.64
N GLU A 130 3.29 7.72 14.52
CA GLU A 130 3.25 6.36 14.00
C GLU A 130 4.64 5.93 13.50
N ALA A 131 4.90 4.61 13.51
CA ALA A 131 6.09 4.04 12.94
C ALA A 131 5.77 3.53 11.52
N ALA A 132 6.28 4.22 10.52
CA ALA A 132 6.16 3.83 9.12
C ALA A 132 7.30 2.89 8.74
N HIS A 133 7.00 1.79 8.03
CA HIS A 133 8.04 0.95 7.45
C HIS A 133 8.56 1.56 6.15
N ILE A 134 9.89 1.68 6.01
CA ILE A 134 10.52 2.11 4.75
C ILE A 134 10.33 1.01 3.70
N HIS A 135 10.74 -0.20 4.00
CA HIS A 135 10.39 -1.38 3.22
C HIS A 135 9.16 -2.03 3.86
N TRP A 136 8.06 -2.02 3.16
CA TRP A 136 6.75 -2.41 3.69
C TRP A 136 6.75 -3.81 4.29
N HIS A 137 6.19 -3.94 5.48
CA HIS A 137 6.13 -5.20 6.23
C HIS A 137 5.48 -6.36 5.45
N HIS A 138 4.41 -6.10 4.68
CA HIS A 138 3.69 -7.13 3.94
C HIS A 138 4.48 -7.69 2.73
N VAL A 139 5.50 -6.98 2.24
CA VAL A 139 6.42 -7.47 1.22
C VAL A 139 7.76 -7.95 1.80
N GLY A 140 7.82 -8.21 3.10
CA GLY A 140 8.97 -8.80 3.77
C GLY A 140 9.86 -7.83 4.52
N GLY A 141 9.50 -6.55 4.62
CA GLY A 141 10.24 -5.56 5.40
C GLY A 141 10.37 -5.98 6.87
N PRO A 142 11.58 -5.89 7.46
CA PRO A 142 11.82 -6.31 8.84
C PRO A 142 11.29 -5.29 9.85
N ASP A 143 10.89 -5.77 11.03
CA ASP A 143 10.47 -4.94 12.18
C ASP A 143 11.69 -4.50 13.00
N ILE A 144 12.61 -3.74 12.38
CA ILE A 144 13.80 -3.18 13.00
C ILE A 144 13.81 -1.66 12.85
N GLU A 145 14.48 -0.95 13.76
CA GLU A 145 14.54 0.51 13.80
C GLU A 145 15.08 1.11 12.49
N ALA A 146 16.09 0.49 11.89
CA ALA A 146 16.69 0.92 10.61
C ALA A 146 15.72 0.86 9.43
N ASN A 147 14.59 0.12 9.56
CA ASN A 147 13.52 0.06 8.56
C ASN A 147 12.30 0.89 8.98
N GLY A 148 12.44 1.78 9.94
CA GLY A 148 11.34 2.58 10.50
C GLY A 148 11.59 4.08 10.42
N LEU A 149 10.54 4.84 10.11
CA LEU A 149 10.48 6.29 10.25
C LEU A 149 9.42 6.68 11.28
N SER A 150 9.74 7.60 12.19
CA SER A 150 8.73 8.22 13.04
C SER A 150 8.05 9.34 12.27
N LEU A 151 6.77 9.18 11.98
CA LEU A 151 5.98 10.14 11.21
C LEU A 151 4.72 10.52 11.98
N CYS A 152 4.27 11.77 11.87
CA CYS A 152 2.91 12.10 12.27
C CYS A 152 1.90 11.48 11.28
N ALA A 153 0.65 11.31 11.68
CA ALA A 153 -0.38 10.66 10.89
C ALA A 153 -0.52 11.25 9.47
N LEU A 154 -0.35 12.59 9.32
CA LEU A 154 -0.35 13.24 8.01
C LEU A 154 0.85 12.80 7.16
N HIS A 155 2.06 12.87 7.70
CA HIS A 155 3.27 12.52 6.94
C HIS A 155 3.35 11.01 6.67
N HIS A 156 2.85 10.15 7.57
CA HIS A 156 2.74 8.73 7.31
C HIS A 156 1.84 8.47 6.09
N LYS A 157 0.67 9.10 6.06
CA LYS A 157 -0.24 8.98 4.92
C LYS A 157 0.38 9.45 3.61
N LEU A 158 1.05 10.60 3.61
CA LEU A 158 1.73 11.14 2.43
C LEU A 158 2.90 10.25 1.98
N PHE A 159 3.63 9.66 2.92
CA PHE A 159 4.70 8.71 2.63
C PHE A 159 4.16 7.43 1.97
N ASP A 160 3.11 6.84 2.53
CA ASP A 160 2.46 5.65 1.96
C ASP A 160 1.89 5.90 0.56
N LEU A 161 1.38 7.11 0.30
CA LEU A 161 0.90 7.54 -1.03
C LEU A 161 2.04 7.85 -2.02
N GLY A 162 3.30 7.82 -1.58
CA GLY A 162 4.43 8.17 -2.42
C GLY A 162 4.51 9.67 -2.76
N ALA A 163 3.86 10.53 -1.96
CA ALA A 163 3.96 11.98 -2.13
C ALA A 163 5.38 12.49 -1.84
N PHE A 164 6.13 11.79 -0.99
CA PHE A 164 7.54 12.00 -0.75
C PHE A 164 8.26 10.70 -0.41
N THR A 165 9.57 10.71 -0.53
CA THR A 165 10.49 9.69 -0.02
C THR A 165 11.63 10.32 0.74
N VAL A 166 12.51 9.50 1.32
CA VAL A 166 13.74 9.97 1.97
C VAL A 166 14.93 9.49 1.16
N ASP A 167 15.80 10.40 0.78
CA ASP A 167 17.07 10.07 0.14
C ASP A 167 17.95 9.31 1.16
N PRO A 168 18.40 8.08 0.83
CA PRO A 168 19.15 7.25 1.78
C PRO A 168 20.57 7.70 2.03
N ILE A 169 21.12 8.59 1.17
CA ILE A 169 22.51 9.10 1.28
C ILE A 169 22.53 10.44 2.01
N GLU A 170 21.67 11.36 1.58
CA GLU A 170 21.65 12.72 2.11
C GLU A 170 20.65 12.91 3.26
N HIS A 171 19.84 11.89 3.54
CA HIS A 171 18.78 11.89 4.58
C HIS A 171 17.83 13.07 4.45
N ARG A 172 17.51 13.48 3.21
CA ARG A 172 16.58 14.57 2.91
C ARG A 172 15.26 14.04 2.37
N VAL A 173 14.20 14.80 2.66
CA VAL A 173 12.88 14.55 2.08
C VAL A 173 12.89 14.96 0.61
N VAL A 174 12.49 14.05 -0.28
CA VAL A 174 12.35 14.26 -1.72
C VAL A 174 10.89 14.13 -2.10
N PHE A 175 10.28 15.19 -2.62
CA PHE A 175 8.88 15.19 -3.04
C PHE A 175 8.70 14.61 -4.43
N SER A 176 7.57 13.92 -4.62
CA SER A 176 7.12 13.44 -5.92
C SER A 176 6.81 14.64 -6.84
N GLN A 177 7.19 14.52 -8.11
CA GLN A 177 6.82 15.52 -9.14
C GLN A 177 5.30 15.58 -9.38
N HIS A 178 4.56 14.54 -8.97
CA HIS A 178 3.10 14.48 -9.07
C HIS A 178 2.39 15.00 -7.82
N ALA A 179 3.12 15.34 -6.76
CA ALA A 179 2.53 15.94 -5.57
C ALA A 179 2.22 17.42 -5.83
N ILE A 180 0.93 17.76 -5.87
CA ILE A 180 0.45 19.14 -6.05
C ILE A 180 -0.16 19.60 -4.74
N ALA A 181 0.42 20.62 -4.12
CA ALA A 181 -0.18 21.31 -2.98
C ALA A 181 -1.09 22.44 -3.46
N GLY A 182 -2.38 22.35 -3.15
CA GLY A 182 -3.35 23.42 -3.41
C GLY A 182 -3.23 24.56 -2.39
N GLY A 183 -2.22 25.39 -2.51
CA GLY A 183 -2.02 26.58 -1.71
C GLY A 183 -1.36 27.66 -2.55
N ARG A 184 -1.85 28.92 -2.48
CA ARG A 184 -1.17 30.05 -3.12
C ARG A 184 0.23 30.14 -2.54
N GLY A 185 1.17 29.81 -3.39
CA GLY A 185 2.58 30.17 -3.37
C GLY A 185 3.23 30.35 -2.00
N THR A 186 4.14 29.55 -1.76
CA THR A 186 5.54 29.89 -1.52
C THR A 186 6.27 28.55 -1.46
N GLN A 187 7.29 28.40 -2.28
CA GLN A 187 8.33 27.40 -2.01
C GLN A 187 8.86 27.71 -0.62
N GLY A 188 8.26 27.10 0.40
CA GLY A 188 8.74 27.18 1.76
C GLY A 188 9.87 26.19 1.89
N GLU A 189 11.08 26.65 2.05
CA GLU A 189 12.17 25.86 2.60
C GLU A 189 11.67 25.26 3.92
N LEU A 190 11.60 23.94 3.96
CA LEU A 190 11.33 23.20 5.20
C LEU A 190 12.53 23.41 6.13
N ARG A 191 12.28 23.95 7.31
CA ARG A 191 13.27 24.14 8.38
C ARG A 191 13.55 22.82 9.10
#